data_31d8f06b83eb251af9fb4beb7051ef4b
#
_entry.id   31d8f06b83eb251af9fb4beb7051ef4b
#
_cell.length_a   1.000
_cell.length_b   1.000
_cell.length_c   1.000
_cell.angle_alpha   90.00
_cell.angle_beta   90.00
_cell.angle_gamma   90.00
#
_symmetry.space_group_name_H-M   'P 1'
#
loop_
_entity.id
_entity.type
_entity.pdbx_description
1 polymer ?
#
loop_
_entity_poly.entity_id
_entity_poly.type
_entity_poly.pdbx_seq_one_letter_code
_entity_poly.pdbx_strand_id
1 'polypeptide(L)'
;MVKPLPRLKLQGFNNLTKSLSFNIYDVCYAASEDERRRYIEYIDEEYNADRLTQILTDVAEIIGANILNIARQDYDPQGASVTILISEQPVVDKADAKGVISDAVVAHLDKSHITVHTYPETHPDNGIATFRADIDVSTC
;
A
#
# COMPACT_ATOMS: atom_id res chain seq x y z
N MET A 1 -27.88 38.00 -5.41
CA MET A 1 -27.59 37.07 -6.51
C MET A 1 -26.12 36.71 -6.49
N VAL A 2 -25.82 35.44 -6.22
CA VAL A 2 -24.46 34.95 -6.16
C VAL A 2 -23.89 34.84 -7.57
N LYS A 3 -22.74 35.46 -7.82
CA LYS A 3 -22.09 35.33 -9.11
C LYS A 3 -21.69 33.86 -9.30
N PRO A 4 -22.00 33.26 -10.47
CA PRO A 4 -21.53 31.90 -10.72
C PRO A 4 -20.00 31.88 -10.73
N LEU A 5 -19.42 30.81 -10.16
CA LEU A 5 -18.00 30.60 -10.19
C LEU A 5 -17.54 30.50 -11.67
N PRO A 6 -16.39 31.10 -12.02
CA PRO A 6 -15.86 30.94 -13.36
C PRO A 6 -15.64 29.47 -13.68
N ARG A 7 -15.91 29.07 -14.91
CA ARG A 7 -15.67 27.69 -15.33
C ARG A 7 -14.20 27.36 -15.18
N LEU A 8 -13.94 26.23 -14.49
CA LEU A 8 -12.61 25.72 -14.41
C LEU A 8 -12.13 25.29 -15.78
N LYS A 9 -11.02 25.85 -16.20
CA LYS A 9 -10.30 25.34 -17.38
C LYS A 9 -9.40 24.23 -16.90
N LEU A 10 -9.69 23.00 -17.31
CA LEU A 10 -8.80 21.89 -17.08
C LEU A 10 -7.57 22.09 -17.95
N GLN A 11 -6.43 22.23 -17.29
CA GLN A 11 -5.16 22.23 -18.01
C GLN A 11 -4.79 20.78 -18.27
N GLY A 12 -4.48 20.46 -19.52
CA GLY A 12 -4.13 19.10 -19.91
C GLY A 12 -2.74 18.72 -19.40
N PHE A 13 -2.67 18.15 -18.22
CA PHE A 13 -1.48 17.46 -17.76
C PHE A 13 -1.59 15.99 -18.14
N ASN A 14 -0.66 15.53 -18.96
CA ASN A 14 -0.53 14.10 -19.19
C ASN A 14 0.42 13.53 -18.16
N ASN A 15 -0.16 12.92 -17.14
CA ASN A 15 0.60 12.15 -16.17
C ASN A 15 0.35 10.67 -16.40
N LEU A 16 1.37 9.95 -16.80
CA LEU A 16 1.28 8.52 -17.02
C LEU A 16 1.42 7.80 -15.68
N THR A 17 0.34 7.20 -15.22
CA THR A 17 0.34 6.41 -14.01
C THR A 17 0.40 4.93 -14.37
N LYS A 18 1.28 4.19 -13.70
CA LYS A 18 1.36 2.74 -13.80
C LYS A 18 0.80 2.14 -12.53
N SER A 19 -0.06 1.15 -12.68
CA SER A 19 -0.64 0.42 -11.56
C SER A 19 -0.37 -1.07 -11.72
N LEU A 20 0.00 -1.72 -10.63
CA LEU A 20 0.18 -3.15 -10.55
C LEU A 20 -0.64 -3.66 -9.37
N SER A 21 -1.54 -4.60 -9.65
CA SER A 21 -2.34 -5.24 -8.62
C SER A 21 -2.14 -6.74 -8.72
N PHE A 22 -1.79 -7.38 -7.61
CA PHE A 22 -1.60 -8.83 -7.60
C PHE A 22 -1.93 -9.40 -6.24
N ASN A 23 -2.23 -10.70 -6.23
CA ASN A 23 -2.56 -11.44 -5.02
C ASN A 23 -1.56 -12.57 -4.82
N ILE A 24 -1.19 -12.78 -3.56
CA ILE A 24 -0.38 -13.92 -3.14
C ILE A 24 -1.26 -14.83 -2.30
N TYR A 25 -1.25 -16.12 -2.61
CA TYR A 25 -2.03 -17.12 -1.88
C TYR A 25 -1.12 -18.17 -1.27
N ASP A 26 -1.50 -18.58 -0.08
CA ASP A 26 -0.95 -19.77 0.56
C ASP A 26 -2.10 -20.67 1.04
N VAL A 27 -1.94 -21.97 0.89
CA VAL A 27 -2.91 -22.96 1.35
C VAL A 27 -2.17 -24.00 2.18
N CYS A 28 -2.64 -24.21 3.38
CA CYS A 28 -2.04 -25.16 4.32
C CYS A 28 -3.07 -26.19 4.76
N TYR A 29 -2.69 -27.46 4.80
CA TYR A 29 -3.52 -28.49 5.43
C TYR A 29 -3.56 -28.23 6.93
N ALA A 30 -4.76 -28.12 7.47
CA ALA A 30 -5.00 -27.83 8.87
C ALA A 30 -6.29 -28.54 9.29
N ALA A 31 -6.19 -29.86 9.48
CA ALA A 31 -7.34 -30.71 9.72
C ALA A 31 -7.91 -30.54 11.13
N SER A 32 -7.10 -30.17 12.11
CA SER A 32 -7.52 -29.99 13.49
C SER A 32 -7.67 -28.52 13.83
N GLU A 33 -8.48 -28.24 14.84
CA GLU A 33 -8.62 -26.89 15.38
C GLU A 33 -7.28 -26.32 15.87
N ASP A 34 -6.45 -27.17 16.49
CA ASP A 34 -5.14 -26.78 16.98
C ASP A 34 -4.21 -26.39 15.82
N GLU A 35 -4.22 -27.14 14.74
CA GLU A 35 -3.42 -26.81 13.55
C GLU A 35 -3.88 -25.51 12.90
N ARG A 36 -5.18 -25.28 12.81
CA ARG A 36 -5.73 -24.02 12.29
C ARG A 36 -5.35 -22.83 13.16
N ARG A 37 -5.43 -22.99 14.47
CA ARG A 37 -5.02 -21.94 15.40
C ARG A 37 -3.52 -21.62 15.26
N ARG A 38 -2.68 -22.63 15.17
CA ARG A 38 -1.23 -22.45 15.00
C ARG A 38 -0.89 -21.76 13.68
N TYR A 39 -1.64 -22.05 12.64
CA TYR A 39 -1.45 -21.37 11.34
C TYR A 39 -1.77 -19.87 11.45
N ILE A 40 -2.88 -19.52 12.08
CA ILE A 40 -3.26 -18.11 12.25
C ILE A 40 -2.24 -17.38 13.13
N GLU A 41 -1.76 -18.01 14.20
CA GLU A 41 -0.72 -17.43 15.05
C GLU A 41 0.57 -17.19 14.26
N TYR A 42 0.95 -18.12 13.42
CA TYR A 42 2.12 -17.98 12.54
C TYR A 42 1.97 -16.80 11.59
N ILE A 43 0.81 -16.68 10.93
CA ILE A 43 0.55 -15.55 10.02
C ILE A 43 0.57 -14.23 10.78
N ASP A 44 -0.04 -14.18 11.94
CA ASP A 44 -0.08 -12.96 12.75
C ASP A 44 1.31 -12.56 13.25
N GLU A 45 2.17 -13.52 13.54
CA GLU A 45 3.56 -13.26 13.91
C GLU A 45 4.41 -12.76 12.74
N GLU A 46 4.24 -13.35 11.56
CA GLU A 46 5.07 -13.07 10.39
C GLU A 46 4.57 -11.90 9.55
N TYR A 47 3.26 -11.63 9.56
CA TYR A 47 2.63 -10.67 8.65
C TYR A 47 1.64 -9.73 9.36
N ASN A 48 1.89 -9.38 10.60
CA ASN A 48 1.14 -8.33 11.28
C ASN A 48 1.49 -6.95 10.70
N ALA A 49 0.77 -5.91 11.14
CA ALA A 49 0.96 -4.56 10.62
C ALA A 49 2.40 -4.05 10.80
N ASP A 50 3.05 -4.36 11.91
CA ASP A 50 4.43 -3.95 12.15
C ASP A 50 5.40 -4.65 11.19
N ARG A 51 5.22 -5.94 10.99
CA ARG A 51 6.05 -6.73 10.06
C ARG A 51 5.84 -6.30 8.61
N LEU A 52 4.60 -6.09 8.22
CA LEU A 52 4.28 -5.58 6.88
C LEU A 52 4.88 -4.19 6.65
N THR A 53 4.82 -3.32 7.66
CA THR A 53 5.44 -2.00 7.59
C THR A 53 6.94 -2.12 7.36
N GLN A 54 7.61 -3.02 8.05
CA GLN A 54 9.03 -3.26 7.87
C GLN A 54 9.34 -3.77 6.45
N ILE A 55 8.55 -4.72 5.95
CA ILE A 55 8.72 -5.24 4.60
C ILE A 55 8.57 -4.13 3.56
N LEU A 56 7.53 -3.32 3.66
CA LEU A 56 7.30 -2.23 2.72
C LEU A 56 8.36 -1.13 2.84
N THR A 57 8.83 -0.86 4.03
CA THR A 57 9.93 0.09 4.27
C THR A 57 11.21 -0.40 3.60
N ASP A 58 11.51 -1.68 3.73
CA ASP A 58 12.68 -2.28 3.08
C ASP A 58 12.57 -2.22 1.55
N VAL A 59 11.38 -2.47 1.01
CA VAL A 59 11.12 -2.34 -0.44
C VAL A 59 11.34 -0.89 -0.89
N ALA A 60 10.81 0.07 -0.15
CA ALA A 60 10.99 1.48 -0.47
C ALA A 60 12.48 1.88 -0.48
N GLU A 61 13.25 1.37 0.46
CA GLU A 61 14.69 1.61 0.54
C GLU A 61 15.41 0.99 -0.67
N ILE A 62 15.08 -0.24 -1.03
CA ILE A 62 15.68 -0.94 -2.18
C ILE A 62 15.44 -0.19 -3.48
N ILE A 63 14.26 0.34 -3.70
CA ILE A 63 13.93 1.09 -4.92
C ILE A 63 14.37 2.56 -4.86
N GLY A 64 14.95 3.00 -3.75
CA GLY A 64 15.43 4.37 -3.59
C GLY A 64 14.32 5.39 -3.38
N ALA A 65 13.16 4.96 -2.90
CA ALA A 65 12.02 5.83 -2.65
C ALA A 65 12.09 6.45 -1.25
N ASN A 66 11.53 7.64 -1.12
CA ASN A 66 11.38 8.32 0.17
C ASN A 66 9.98 8.03 0.71
N ILE A 67 9.88 7.65 1.97
CA ILE A 67 8.60 7.40 2.62
C ILE A 67 8.04 8.73 3.13
N LEU A 68 6.83 9.07 2.69
CA LEU A 68 6.16 10.31 3.06
C LEU A 68 5.14 10.08 4.19
N ASN A 69 4.49 8.94 4.21
CA ASN A 69 3.49 8.60 5.20
C ASN A 69 3.29 7.09 5.27
N ILE A 70 2.91 6.62 6.44
CA ILE A 70 2.58 5.21 6.70
C ILE A 70 1.25 5.16 7.42
N ALA A 71 0.30 4.40 6.88
CA ALA A 71 -0.94 4.07 7.55
C ALA A 71 -0.98 2.55 7.75
N ARG A 72 -1.25 2.11 8.98
CA ARG A 72 -1.23 0.69 9.31
C ARG A 72 -2.30 0.33 10.32
N GLN A 73 -2.80 -0.88 10.21
CA GLN A 73 -3.83 -1.39 11.11
C GLN A 73 -3.78 -2.90 11.16
N ASP A 74 -3.81 -3.46 12.37
CA ASP A 74 -4.13 -4.86 12.57
C ASP A 74 -5.64 -5.00 12.66
N TYR A 75 -6.18 -6.03 12.01
CA TYR A 75 -7.61 -6.33 12.04
C TYR A 75 -7.91 -7.30 13.17
N ASP A 76 -9.08 -7.16 13.75
CA ASP A 76 -9.61 -8.10 14.74
C ASP A 76 -10.65 -9.01 14.04
N PRO A 77 -10.54 -10.32 14.14
CA PRO A 77 -9.60 -11.10 14.96
C PRO A 77 -8.23 -11.35 14.32
N GLN A 78 -8.08 -11.14 13.02
CA GLN A 78 -6.85 -11.47 12.30
C GLN A 78 -6.75 -10.71 10.98
N GLY A 79 -5.53 -10.59 10.48
CA GLY A 79 -5.24 -9.85 9.28
C GLY A 79 -4.70 -8.46 9.57
N ALA A 80 -4.21 -7.81 8.55
CA ALA A 80 -3.62 -6.48 8.68
C ALA A 80 -3.67 -5.74 7.35
N SER A 81 -3.51 -4.43 7.42
CA SER A 81 -3.27 -3.61 6.24
C SER A 81 -2.20 -2.57 6.51
N VAL A 82 -1.43 -2.27 5.48
CA VAL A 82 -0.44 -1.20 5.50
C VAL A 82 -0.48 -0.49 4.16
N THR A 83 -0.49 0.82 4.20
CA THR A 83 -0.33 1.67 3.03
C THR A 83 0.85 2.61 3.28
N ILE A 84 1.81 2.62 2.37
CA ILE A 84 2.88 3.61 2.40
C ILE A 84 2.72 4.56 1.22
N LEU A 85 2.85 5.84 1.50
CA LEU A 85 2.93 6.89 0.49
C LEU A 85 4.41 7.19 0.28
N ILE A 86 4.86 7.13 -0.94
CA ILE A 86 6.26 7.28 -1.28
C ILE A 86 6.46 8.32 -2.38
N SER A 87 7.66 8.87 -2.44
CA SER A 87 8.12 9.70 -3.53
C SER A 87 9.39 9.07 -4.11
N GLU A 88 9.39 8.84 -5.41
CA GLU A 88 10.54 8.27 -6.12
C GLU A 88 11.57 9.33 -6.51
N GLN A 89 11.18 10.59 -6.43
CA GLN A 89 12.07 11.67 -6.80
C GLN A 89 12.95 12.09 -5.64
N PRO A 90 14.24 12.33 -5.89
CA PRO A 90 15.06 12.97 -4.86
C PRO A 90 14.43 14.30 -4.50
N VAL A 91 14.57 14.70 -3.22
CA VAL A 91 14.11 16.01 -2.77
C VAL A 91 14.82 17.05 -3.64
N VAL A 92 14.10 17.56 -4.63
CA VAL A 92 14.63 18.62 -5.50
C VAL A 92 14.78 19.86 -4.64
N ASP A 93 15.98 20.43 -4.64
CA ASP A 93 16.23 21.69 -3.98
C ASP A 93 15.23 22.72 -4.54
N LYS A 94 14.50 23.38 -3.65
CA LYS A 94 13.46 24.35 -4.03
C LYS A 94 13.97 25.47 -4.93
N ALA A 95 15.29 25.69 -4.96
CA ALA A 95 15.94 26.69 -5.80
C ALA A 95 15.85 26.36 -7.30
N ASP A 96 15.69 25.10 -7.67
CA ASP A 96 15.67 24.66 -9.06
C ASP A 96 14.25 24.57 -9.65
N ALA A 97 13.23 24.76 -8.84
CA ALA A 97 11.83 24.71 -9.27
C ALA A 97 11.36 26.06 -9.85
N LYS A 98 12.17 26.65 -10.71
CA LYS A 98 11.77 27.87 -11.47
C LYS A 98 10.97 27.47 -12.69
N GLY A 99 9.81 26.91 -12.45
CA GLY A 99 8.90 26.53 -13.54
C GLY A 99 7.52 27.11 -13.35
N VAL A 100 6.75 27.05 -14.41
CA VAL A 100 5.35 27.44 -14.45
C VAL A 100 4.48 26.56 -13.53
N ILE A 101 5.00 25.42 -13.07
CA ILE A 101 4.32 24.45 -12.22
C ILE A 101 4.75 24.72 -10.78
N SER A 102 3.78 24.98 -9.90
CA SER A 102 4.07 25.22 -8.48
C SER A 102 4.63 23.95 -7.82
N ASP A 103 5.45 24.14 -6.78
CA ASP A 103 6.00 23.04 -5.98
C ASP A 103 4.92 22.11 -5.46
N ALA A 104 3.74 22.66 -5.12
CA ALA A 104 2.62 21.86 -4.64
C ALA A 104 2.07 20.90 -5.69
N VAL A 105 2.04 21.32 -6.97
CA VAL A 105 1.59 20.47 -8.08
C VAL A 105 2.61 19.37 -8.36
N VAL A 106 3.89 19.72 -8.41
CA VAL A 106 4.97 18.74 -8.61
C VAL A 106 4.97 17.71 -7.48
N ALA A 107 4.90 18.18 -6.24
CA ALA A 107 4.85 17.27 -5.08
C ALA A 107 3.63 16.35 -5.11
N HIS A 108 2.50 16.81 -5.63
CA HIS A 108 1.30 16.00 -5.75
C HIS A 108 1.43 14.93 -6.84
N LEU A 109 2.05 15.27 -7.96
CA LEU A 109 2.23 14.37 -9.10
C LEU A 109 3.30 13.30 -8.85
N ASP A 110 4.25 13.57 -7.97
CA ASP A 110 5.36 12.65 -7.67
C ASP A 110 5.00 11.52 -6.70
N LYS A 111 3.79 11.54 -6.17
CA LYS A 111 3.43 10.60 -5.11
C LYS A 111 2.98 9.27 -5.67
N SER A 112 3.56 8.22 -5.13
CA SER A 112 3.22 6.84 -5.40
C SER A 112 2.82 6.16 -4.11
N HIS A 113 2.12 5.04 -4.20
CA HIS A 113 1.76 4.31 -3.00
C HIS A 113 1.85 2.80 -3.20
N ILE A 114 2.08 2.10 -2.11
CA ILE A 114 2.01 0.65 -2.03
C ILE A 114 1.06 0.31 -0.89
N THR A 115 0.07 -0.53 -1.18
CA THR A 115 -0.91 -0.98 -0.20
C THR A 115 -0.91 -2.50 -0.15
N VAL A 116 -0.93 -3.05 1.07
CA VAL A 116 -1.04 -4.48 1.31
C VAL A 116 -2.20 -4.72 2.26
N HIS A 117 -3.07 -5.64 1.90
CA HIS A 117 -4.13 -6.18 2.76
C HIS A 117 -3.93 -7.66 2.90
N THR A 118 -4.00 -8.19 4.11
CA THR A 118 -3.87 -9.62 4.36
C THR A 118 -5.15 -10.21 4.92
N TYR A 119 -5.45 -11.42 4.47
CA TYR A 119 -6.66 -12.15 4.84
C TYR A 119 -6.30 -13.59 5.19
N PRO A 120 -5.87 -13.84 6.43
CA PRO A 120 -5.72 -15.21 6.92
C PRO A 120 -7.10 -15.77 7.28
N GLU A 121 -7.41 -16.95 6.80
CA GLU A 121 -8.72 -17.57 7.01
C GLU A 121 -8.58 -19.06 7.33
N THR A 122 -9.55 -19.59 8.07
CA THR A 122 -9.64 -21.02 8.32
C THR A 122 -10.88 -21.59 7.69
N HIS A 123 -10.77 -22.83 7.18
CA HIS A 123 -11.84 -23.54 6.51
C HIS A 123 -12.01 -24.92 7.14
N PRO A 124 -12.69 -25.00 8.31
CA PRO A 124 -12.82 -26.26 9.06
C PRO A 124 -13.46 -27.38 8.27
N ASP A 125 -14.44 -27.06 7.43
CA ASP A 125 -15.15 -28.06 6.61
C ASP A 125 -14.25 -28.71 5.55
N ASN A 126 -13.22 -28.00 5.12
CA ASN A 126 -12.28 -28.46 4.11
C ASN A 126 -10.96 -28.92 4.69
N GLY A 127 -10.73 -28.75 6.01
CA GLY A 127 -9.51 -29.12 6.68
C GLY A 127 -8.29 -28.34 6.21
N ILE A 128 -8.48 -27.07 5.85
CA ILE A 128 -7.40 -26.18 5.38
C ILE A 128 -7.46 -24.83 6.09
N ALA A 129 -6.34 -24.15 6.05
CA ALA A 129 -6.24 -22.74 6.35
C ALA A 129 -5.60 -22.03 5.15
N THR A 130 -5.97 -20.80 4.93
CA THR A 130 -5.50 -20.02 3.79
C THR A 130 -5.00 -18.67 4.22
N PHE A 131 -4.09 -18.14 3.43
CA PHE A 131 -3.62 -16.78 3.56
C PHE A 131 -3.68 -16.13 2.18
N ARG A 132 -4.23 -14.94 2.11
CA ARG A 132 -4.21 -14.12 0.91
C ARG A 132 -3.64 -12.76 1.25
N ALA A 133 -2.70 -12.31 0.44
CA ALA A 133 -2.23 -10.93 0.49
C ALA A 133 -2.57 -10.24 -0.82
N ASP A 134 -3.32 -9.16 -0.75
CA ASP A 134 -3.64 -8.30 -1.88
C ASP A 134 -2.68 -7.12 -1.87
N ILE A 135 -1.96 -6.93 -2.97
CA ILE A 135 -0.91 -5.92 -3.07
C ILE A 135 -1.23 -5.01 -4.26
N ASP A 136 -1.32 -3.71 -3.99
CA ASP A 136 -1.54 -2.70 -5.01
C ASP A 136 -0.38 -1.71 -4.99
N VAL A 137 0.20 -1.50 -6.16
CA VAL A 137 1.26 -0.52 -6.37
C VAL A 137 0.80 0.47 -7.42
N SER A 138 0.85 1.75 -7.10
CA SER A 138 0.54 2.81 -8.05
C SER A 138 1.71 3.79 -8.08
N THR A 139 2.22 4.03 -9.28
CA THR A 139 3.38 4.91 -9.50
C THR A 139 3.06 5.95 -10.57
N CYS A 140 3.65 7.08 -10.43
CA CYS A 140 3.58 8.13 -11.45
C CYS A 140 4.72 8.03 -12.45
#